data_7bdfb3474ec14c1029544458696c3a16
#
_entry.id   7bdfb3474ec14c1029544458696c3a16
#
_cell.length_a   1.000
_cell.length_b   1.000
_cell.length_c   1.000
_cell.angle_alpha   90.00
_cell.angle_beta   90.00
_cell.angle_gamma   90.00
#
_symmetry.space_group_name_H-M   'P 1'
#
loop_
_entity.id
_entity.type
_entity.pdbx_description
1 polymer ?
#
loop_
_entity_poly.entity_id
_entity_poly.type
_entity_poly.pdbx_seq_one_letter_code
_entity_poly.pdbx_strand_id
1 'polypeptide(L)'
;LDYEVPIGEICLSTEAQATQVSDACLSVLNAAREHGVPVRLICAGDELKTERVGIRVQWPEGGSANDRGGANDYALALLIDLDGAHILHMSDVSGAYELYAAQEADALKIAHHGSSSSTGEAFLDRVRPAIGLLSARQASAKTLERLAQAGVMVYDTEELGALTLTVRNGEMRVQGYLQ
;
A
#
# COMPACT_ATOMS: atom_id res chain seq x y z
N LEU A 1 -17.69 3.89 16.42
CA LEU A 1 -17.53 5.02 15.50
C LEU A 1 -18.92 5.27 14.90
N ASP A 2 -19.63 6.26 15.41
CA ASP A 2 -20.96 6.66 14.93
C ASP A 2 -20.90 7.52 13.66
N TYR A 3 -19.89 7.28 12.80
CA TYR A 3 -19.82 7.89 11.49
C TYR A 3 -20.47 6.93 10.51
N GLU A 4 -21.67 7.21 10.11
CA GLU A 4 -22.39 6.50 9.04
C GLU A 4 -21.75 6.82 7.68
N VAL A 5 -20.57 6.26 7.43
CA VAL A 5 -20.00 6.25 6.09
C VAL A 5 -20.49 4.97 5.41
N PRO A 6 -21.31 5.06 4.36
CA PRO A 6 -21.77 3.86 3.67
C PRO A 6 -20.57 3.14 3.03
N ILE A 7 -20.42 1.85 3.36
CA ILE A 7 -19.40 0.98 2.77
C ILE A 7 -20.07 0.19 1.65
N GLY A 8 -19.65 0.42 0.41
CA GLY A 8 -20.20 -0.27 -0.76
C GLY A 8 -19.66 -1.70 -0.92
N GLU A 9 -18.36 -1.91 -0.66
CA GLU A 9 -17.70 -3.19 -0.81
C GLU A 9 -16.43 -3.24 0.05
N ILE A 10 -16.05 -4.43 0.52
CA ILE A 10 -14.76 -4.70 1.16
C ILE A 10 -13.94 -5.57 0.23
N CYS A 11 -12.74 -5.10 -0.16
CA CYS A 11 -11.80 -5.86 -0.96
C CYS A 11 -10.71 -6.47 -0.08
N LEU A 12 -10.49 -7.77 -0.21
CA LEU A 12 -9.44 -8.50 0.50
C LEU A 12 -8.52 -9.21 -0.51
N SER A 13 -7.28 -9.43 -0.13
CA SER A 13 -6.38 -10.30 -0.89
C SER A 13 -6.98 -11.70 -1.05
N THR A 14 -6.87 -12.31 -2.23
CA THR A 14 -7.24 -13.71 -2.48
C THR A 14 -6.57 -14.67 -1.51
N GLU A 15 -5.37 -14.32 -1.05
CA GLU A 15 -4.57 -15.13 -0.15
C GLU A 15 -4.99 -14.97 1.32
N ALA A 16 -5.82 -13.97 1.63
CA ALA A 16 -6.34 -13.77 2.99
C ALA A 16 -7.16 -14.96 3.52
N GLN A 17 -7.65 -15.82 2.63
CA GLN A 17 -8.36 -17.05 3.02
C GLN A 17 -7.45 -18.27 3.20
N ALA A 18 -6.28 -18.28 2.60
CA ALA A 18 -5.34 -19.41 2.63
C ALA A 18 -4.39 -19.36 3.83
N THR A 19 -4.11 -18.18 4.35
CA THR A 19 -3.36 -17.98 5.60
C THR A 19 -4.29 -18.04 6.80
N GLN A 20 -3.77 -18.33 7.98
CA GLN A 20 -4.57 -18.24 9.21
C GLN A 20 -5.16 -16.84 9.35
N VAL A 21 -6.46 -16.76 9.13
CA VAL A 21 -7.21 -15.48 9.20
C VAL A 21 -7.09 -14.94 10.60
N SER A 22 -6.55 -13.74 10.77
CA SER A 22 -6.45 -13.11 12.09
C SER A 22 -7.83 -12.83 12.68
N ASP A 23 -7.93 -12.78 14.01
CA ASP A 23 -9.18 -12.42 14.71
C ASP A 23 -9.71 -11.06 14.24
N ALA A 24 -8.82 -10.11 13.92
CA ALA A 24 -9.20 -8.82 13.38
C ALA A 24 -9.87 -8.95 12.00
N CYS A 25 -9.34 -9.78 11.11
CA CYS A 25 -9.95 -10.02 9.80
C CYS A 25 -11.29 -10.74 9.94
N LEU A 26 -11.39 -11.74 10.82
CA LEU A 26 -12.67 -12.42 11.12
C LEU A 26 -13.72 -11.45 11.65
N SER A 27 -13.33 -10.51 12.51
CA SER A 27 -14.23 -9.47 13.03
C SER A 27 -14.77 -8.59 11.91
N VAL A 28 -13.92 -8.16 10.96
CA VAL A 28 -14.34 -7.39 9.78
C VAL A 28 -15.31 -8.19 8.89
N LEU A 29 -14.98 -9.46 8.61
CA LEU A 29 -15.83 -10.33 7.78
C LEU A 29 -17.20 -10.59 8.43
N ASN A 30 -17.25 -10.77 9.75
CA ASN A 30 -18.49 -10.93 10.49
C ASN A 30 -19.33 -9.65 10.43
N ALA A 31 -18.73 -8.48 10.68
CA ALA A 31 -19.41 -7.19 10.57
C ALA A 31 -19.93 -6.95 9.14
N ALA A 32 -19.15 -7.24 8.12
CA ALA A 32 -19.58 -7.14 6.72
C ALA A 32 -20.82 -7.98 6.45
N ARG A 33 -20.82 -9.23 6.93
CA ARG A 33 -21.97 -10.14 6.78
C ARG A 33 -23.22 -9.64 7.54
N GLU A 34 -23.06 -9.16 8.76
CA GLU A 34 -24.14 -8.62 9.59
C GLU A 34 -24.80 -7.39 8.96
N HIS A 35 -24.00 -6.53 8.33
CA HIS A 35 -24.47 -5.31 7.65
C HIS A 35 -24.78 -5.49 6.17
N GLY A 36 -24.68 -6.70 5.62
CA GLY A 36 -24.95 -6.97 4.21
C GLY A 36 -23.95 -6.31 3.24
N VAL A 37 -22.72 -6.01 3.70
CA VAL A 37 -21.67 -5.44 2.87
C VAL A 37 -20.99 -6.56 2.08
N PRO A 38 -20.95 -6.49 0.73
CA PRO A 38 -20.29 -7.50 -0.07
C PRO A 38 -18.78 -7.51 0.18
N VAL A 39 -18.19 -8.70 0.12
CA VAL A 39 -16.75 -8.90 0.22
C VAL A 39 -16.26 -9.49 -1.10
N ARG A 40 -15.26 -8.85 -1.71
CA ARG A 40 -14.62 -9.29 -2.94
C ARG A 40 -13.16 -9.65 -2.67
N LEU A 41 -12.72 -10.79 -3.21
CA LEU A 41 -11.31 -11.17 -3.21
C LEU A 41 -10.66 -10.61 -4.47
N ILE A 42 -9.50 -9.99 -4.28
CA ILE A 42 -8.74 -9.34 -5.36
C ILE A 42 -7.28 -9.82 -5.37
N CYS A 43 -6.69 -9.84 -6.56
CA CYS A 43 -5.30 -10.23 -6.79
C CYS A 43 -4.67 -9.39 -7.91
N ALA A 44 -3.39 -9.62 -8.18
CA ALA A 44 -2.67 -8.91 -9.24
C ALA A 44 -3.41 -9.01 -10.58
N GLY A 45 -3.56 -7.86 -11.23
CA GLY A 45 -4.30 -7.67 -12.46
C GLY A 45 -5.73 -7.18 -12.28
N ASP A 46 -6.32 -7.29 -11.07
CA ASP A 46 -7.62 -6.70 -10.80
C ASP A 46 -7.56 -5.18 -10.80
N GLU A 47 -8.64 -4.56 -11.27
CA GLU A 47 -8.78 -3.12 -11.35
C GLU A 47 -10.05 -2.64 -10.65
N LEU A 48 -9.89 -1.54 -9.91
CA LEU A 48 -11.00 -0.76 -9.36
C LEU A 48 -10.93 0.64 -10.00
N LYS A 49 -12.03 1.11 -10.54
CA LYS A 49 -12.08 2.40 -11.23
C LYS A 49 -13.24 3.24 -10.74
N THR A 50 -12.95 4.51 -10.55
CA THR A 50 -13.93 5.58 -10.42
C THR A 50 -13.74 6.57 -11.59
N GLU A 51 -14.51 7.64 -11.65
CA GLU A 51 -14.34 8.67 -12.68
C GLU A 51 -12.95 9.35 -12.65
N ARG A 52 -12.27 9.37 -11.51
CA ARG A 52 -11.04 10.14 -11.29
C ARG A 52 -9.86 9.33 -10.77
N VAL A 53 -10.11 8.12 -10.31
CA VAL A 53 -9.08 7.27 -9.68
C VAL A 53 -9.13 5.89 -10.30
N GLY A 54 -8.01 5.45 -10.84
CA GLY A 54 -7.75 4.07 -11.22
C GLY A 54 -6.91 3.39 -10.14
N ILE A 55 -7.26 2.18 -9.74
CA ILE A 55 -6.44 1.37 -8.83
C ILE A 55 -6.23 0.02 -9.49
N ARG A 56 -4.97 -0.37 -9.65
CA ARG A 56 -4.60 -1.70 -10.14
C ARG A 56 -3.87 -2.46 -9.03
N VAL A 57 -4.31 -3.68 -8.76
CA VAL A 57 -3.61 -4.57 -7.83
C VAL A 57 -2.34 -5.08 -8.50
N GLN A 58 -1.20 -4.92 -7.83
CA GLN A 58 0.12 -5.39 -8.29
C GLN A 58 0.53 -6.69 -7.61
N TRP A 59 0.09 -6.93 -6.38
CA TRP A 59 0.40 -8.09 -5.55
C TRP A 59 -0.75 -8.35 -4.57
N PRO A 60 -1.00 -9.61 -4.14
CA PRO A 60 -0.37 -10.86 -4.56
C PRO A 60 -0.89 -11.39 -5.92
N GLU A 61 -0.11 -12.28 -6.54
CA GLU A 61 -0.57 -13.07 -7.69
C GLU A 61 -1.63 -14.07 -7.23
N GLY A 62 -2.73 -14.16 -7.97
CA GLY A 62 -3.81 -15.09 -7.64
C GLY A 62 -3.35 -16.55 -7.64
N GLY A 63 -3.70 -17.31 -6.59
CA GLY A 63 -3.35 -18.72 -6.45
C GLY A 63 -1.90 -18.96 -6.02
N SER A 64 -1.18 -17.93 -5.59
CA SER A 64 0.21 -18.03 -5.14
C SER A 64 0.35 -18.42 -3.66
N ALA A 65 -0.77 -18.65 -2.95
CA ALA A 65 -0.74 -19.04 -1.55
C ALA A 65 0.10 -20.30 -1.33
N ASN A 66 1.31 -20.07 -0.88
CA ASN A 66 2.09 -21.12 -0.26
C ASN A 66 1.83 -21.08 1.23
N ASP A 67 1.47 -22.19 1.86
CA ASP A 67 1.24 -22.35 3.31
C ASP A 67 2.41 -21.90 4.21
N ARG A 68 3.44 -21.27 3.63
CA ARG A 68 4.69 -20.88 4.26
C ARG A 68 4.91 -19.38 4.39
N GLY A 69 4.04 -18.54 3.81
CA GLY A 69 4.16 -17.09 3.89
C GLY A 69 3.52 -16.51 5.17
N GLY A 70 4.08 -15.41 5.67
CA GLY A 70 3.45 -14.61 6.72
C GLY A 70 2.36 -13.69 6.16
N ALA A 71 1.55 -13.07 7.02
CA ALA A 71 0.48 -12.16 6.60
C ALA A 71 0.98 -11.01 5.70
N ASN A 72 2.18 -10.51 5.96
CA ASN A 72 2.81 -9.42 5.18
C ASN A 72 3.23 -9.87 3.77
N ASP A 73 3.45 -11.17 3.56
CA ASP A 73 3.81 -11.70 2.25
C ASP A 73 2.64 -11.62 1.26
N TYR A 74 1.42 -11.50 1.77
CA TYR A 74 0.18 -11.42 1.00
C TYR A 74 -0.55 -10.07 1.16
N ALA A 75 0.13 -9.07 1.71
CA ALA A 75 -0.41 -7.72 1.79
C ALA A 75 -0.63 -7.15 0.38
N LEU A 76 -1.69 -6.39 0.20
CA LEU A 76 -2.04 -5.81 -1.10
C LEU A 76 -1.05 -4.69 -1.48
N ALA A 77 -0.40 -4.83 -2.62
CA ALA A 77 0.28 -3.72 -3.28
C ALA A 77 -0.60 -3.17 -4.39
N LEU A 78 -0.77 -1.85 -4.41
CA LEU A 78 -1.69 -1.15 -5.29
C LEU A 78 -0.96 -0.06 -6.07
N LEU A 79 -1.14 -0.02 -7.39
CA LEU A 79 -0.77 1.13 -8.21
C LEU A 79 -2.02 2.00 -8.39
N ILE A 80 -1.94 3.22 -7.90
CA ILE A 80 -3.03 4.19 -7.92
C ILE A 80 -2.71 5.23 -8.99
N ASP A 81 -3.56 5.35 -10.00
CA ASP A 81 -3.55 6.44 -10.97
C ASP A 81 -4.52 7.52 -10.48
N LEU A 82 -4.00 8.68 -10.21
CA LEU A 82 -4.76 9.84 -9.80
C LEU A 82 -4.38 11.02 -10.69
N ASP A 83 -5.28 11.38 -11.62
CA ASP A 83 -5.11 12.52 -12.52
C ASP A 83 -3.78 12.48 -13.30
N GLY A 84 -3.37 11.27 -13.72
CA GLY A 84 -2.14 10.98 -14.47
C GLY A 84 -0.87 10.86 -13.63
N ALA A 85 -0.94 10.99 -12.31
CA ALA A 85 0.15 10.68 -11.40
C ALA A 85 0.01 9.26 -10.85
N HIS A 86 1.11 8.53 -10.76
CA HIS A 86 1.16 7.16 -10.28
C HIS A 86 1.69 7.09 -8.85
N ILE A 87 0.93 6.47 -7.97
CA ILE A 87 1.29 6.25 -6.57
C ILE A 87 1.32 4.76 -6.32
N LEU A 88 2.50 4.22 -5.97
CA LEU A 88 2.64 2.81 -5.58
C LEU A 88 2.46 2.68 -4.07
N HIS A 89 1.38 2.03 -3.65
CA HIS A 89 1.08 1.76 -2.24
C HIS A 89 1.48 0.33 -1.91
N MET A 90 2.53 0.14 -1.11
CA MET A 90 3.12 -1.18 -0.84
C MET A 90 2.55 -1.89 0.39
N SER A 91 1.64 -1.27 1.15
CA SER A 91 1.18 -1.84 2.44
C SER A 91 2.36 -2.32 3.28
N ASP A 92 2.31 -3.56 3.76
CA ASP A 92 3.38 -4.21 4.53
C ASP A 92 4.06 -5.36 3.76
N VAL A 93 4.02 -5.30 2.42
CA VAL A 93 4.66 -6.32 1.57
C VAL A 93 6.12 -6.50 1.99
N SER A 94 6.51 -7.76 2.22
CA SER A 94 7.88 -8.08 2.60
C SER A 94 8.85 -7.94 1.42
N GLY A 95 10.12 -7.69 1.71
CA GLY A 95 11.16 -7.53 0.70
C GLY A 95 11.34 -8.74 -0.23
N ALA A 96 10.89 -9.92 0.20
CA ALA A 96 10.93 -11.12 -0.64
C ALA A 96 10.02 -11.02 -1.88
N TYR A 97 8.95 -10.22 -1.79
CA TYR A 97 7.92 -10.11 -2.83
C TYR A 97 7.83 -8.71 -3.47
N GLU A 98 8.54 -7.71 -2.96
CA GLU A 98 8.44 -6.33 -3.43
C GLU A 98 8.74 -6.16 -4.93
N LEU A 99 9.65 -6.98 -5.48
CA LEU A 99 10.01 -6.91 -6.91
C LEU A 99 8.88 -7.38 -7.83
N TYR A 100 7.97 -8.22 -7.37
CA TYR A 100 6.79 -8.64 -8.14
C TYR A 100 5.79 -7.49 -8.26
N ALA A 101 5.69 -6.65 -7.23
CA ALA A 101 4.81 -5.48 -7.20
C ALA A 101 5.44 -4.22 -7.80
N ALA A 102 6.74 -4.25 -8.15
CA ALA A 102 7.48 -3.07 -8.56
C ALA A 102 7.02 -2.55 -9.93
N GLN A 103 6.45 -1.35 -9.93
CA GLN A 103 6.08 -0.57 -11.10
C GLN A 103 6.63 0.84 -10.95
N GLU A 104 7.00 1.49 -12.08
CA GLU A 104 7.39 2.89 -12.07
C GLU A 104 6.26 3.76 -11.49
N ALA A 105 6.61 4.64 -10.55
CA ALA A 105 5.63 5.49 -9.88
C ALA A 105 6.27 6.80 -9.40
N ASP A 106 5.49 7.88 -9.42
CA ASP A 106 5.94 9.22 -9.00
C ASP A 106 6.07 9.32 -7.48
N ALA A 107 5.18 8.62 -6.76
CA ALA A 107 5.21 8.53 -5.31
C ALA A 107 5.12 7.07 -4.82
N LEU A 108 5.76 6.81 -3.69
CA LEU A 108 5.80 5.50 -3.03
C LEU A 108 5.29 5.63 -1.59
N LYS A 109 4.21 4.91 -1.23
CA LYS A 109 3.98 4.58 0.19
C LYS A 109 4.96 3.48 0.56
N ILE A 110 5.93 3.83 1.40
CA ILE A 110 7.05 2.96 1.79
C ILE A 110 6.53 1.71 2.49
N ALA A 111 7.03 0.55 2.06
CA ALA A 111 6.58 -0.74 2.55
C ALA A 111 6.89 -0.95 4.04
N HIS A 112 6.00 -1.67 4.72
CA HIS A 112 6.21 -2.22 6.06
C HIS A 112 6.81 -1.20 7.03
N HIS A 113 6.25 0.01 7.06
CA HIS A 113 6.65 1.11 7.94
C HIS A 113 8.17 1.42 7.91
N GLY A 114 8.81 1.22 6.77
CA GLY A 114 10.26 1.44 6.63
C GLY A 114 11.11 0.35 7.30
N SER A 115 10.61 -0.88 7.39
CA SER A 115 11.38 -2.04 7.87
C SER A 115 12.67 -2.23 7.09
N SER A 116 13.74 -2.67 7.76
CA SER A 116 15.04 -2.94 7.14
C SER A 116 15.01 -4.06 6.10
N SER A 117 13.99 -4.92 6.14
CA SER A 117 13.81 -6.08 5.24
C SER A 117 13.03 -5.75 3.98
N SER A 118 12.54 -4.52 3.80
CA SER A 118 11.78 -4.08 2.62
C SER A 118 12.35 -2.79 2.04
N THR A 119 11.84 -2.37 0.89
CA THR A 119 12.28 -1.19 0.15
C THR A 119 13.78 -1.28 -0.20
N GLY A 120 14.14 -2.38 -0.89
CA GLY A 120 15.51 -2.68 -1.32
C GLY A 120 15.97 -1.81 -2.48
N GLU A 121 17.29 -1.76 -2.73
CA GLU A 121 17.89 -0.98 -3.82
C GLU A 121 17.31 -1.37 -5.18
N ALA A 122 17.27 -2.67 -5.50
CA ALA A 122 16.72 -3.16 -6.78
C ALA A 122 15.24 -2.80 -6.98
N PHE A 123 14.47 -2.70 -5.88
CA PHE A 123 13.09 -2.23 -5.91
C PHE A 123 13.02 -0.74 -6.22
N LEU A 124 13.82 0.09 -5.53
CA LEU A 124 13.90 1.54 -5.75
C LEU A 124 14.38 1.87 -7.17
N ASP A 125 15.35 1.13 -7.71
CA ASP A 125 15.84 1.28 -9.08
C ASP A 125 14.75 1.04 -10.13
N ARG A 126 13.78 0.17 -9.82
CA ARG A 126 12.66 -0.14 -10.70
C ARG A 126 11.50 0.84 -10.56
N VAL A 127 11.17 1.23 -9.34
CA VAL A 127 10.05 2.15 -9.05
C VAL A 127 10.41 3.60 -9.36
N ARG A 128 11.62 4.04 -9.01
CA ARG A 128 12.17 5.39 -9.20
C ARG A 128 11.28 6.52 -8.68
N PRO A 129 10.77 6.44 -7.46
CA PRO A 129 9.85 7.44 -6.96
C PRO A 129 10.59 8.73 -6.60
N ALA A 130 9.99 9.90 -6.91
CA ALA A 130 10.49 11.18 -6.43
C ALA A 130 10.07 11.44 -4.97
N ILE A 131 8.91 10.92 -4.56
CA ILE A 131 8.30 11.14 -3.25
C ILE A 131 8.14 9.80 -2.52
N GLY A 132 8.58 9.77 -1.25
CA GLY A 132 8.34 8.68 -0.32
C GLY A 132 7.39 9.10 0.81
N LEU A 133 6.31 8.36 1.02
CA LEU A 133 5.38 8.58 2.13
C LEU A 133 5.66 7.51 3.19
N LEU A 134 6.16 7.92 4.33
CA LEU A 134 6.52 7.04 5.44
C LEU A 134 5.48 7.16 6.55
N SER A 135 4.80 6.07 6.83
CA SER A 135 3.87 5.94 7.96
C SER A 135 4.54 5.07 9.03
N ALA A 136 5.32 5.68 9.92
CA ALA A 136 6.10 4.98 10.93
C ALA A 136 6.22 5.80 12.21
N ARG A 137 6.57 5.14 13.32
CA ARG A 137 7.12 5.79 14.53
C ARG A 137 8.65 5.72 14.56
N GLN A 138 9.22 4.67 13.98
CA GLN A 138 10.66 4.48 13.86
C GLN A 138 10.96 3.65 12.60
N ALA A 139 11.34 4.31 11.53
CA ALA A 139 11.85 3.62 10.35
C ALA A 139 13.28 3.11 10.58
N SER A 140 13.65 2.04 9.89
CA SER A 140 15.02 1.54 9.90
C SER A 140 15.99 2.56 9.28
N ALA A 141 17.09 2.88 9.95
CA ALA A 141 18.15 3.72 9.41
C ALA A 141 18.66 3.20 8.04
N LYS A 142 18.74 1.87 7.87
CA LYS A 142 19.13 1.25 6.59
C LYS A 142 18.15 1.55 5.47
N THR A 143 16.85 1.62 5.75
CA THR A 143 15.83 1.96 4.75
C THR A 143 15.87 3.44 4.40
N LEU A 144 16.05 4.32 5.40
CA LEU A 144 16.20 5.75 5.17
C LEU A 144 17.46 6.06 4.35
N GLU A 145 18.58 5.37 4.60
CA GLU A 145 19.81 5.50 3.83
C GLU A 145 19.60 5.11 2.36
N ARG A 146 18.94 3.98 2.07
CA ARG A 146 18.63 3.55 0.70
C ARG A 146 17.74 4.56 -0.03
N LEU A 147 16.71 5.09 0.63
CA LEU A 147 15.83 6.12 0.08
C LEU A 147 16.62 7.40 -0.24
N ALA A 148 17.49 7.84 0.67
CA ALA A 148 18.36 9.02 0.45
C ALA A 148 19.34 8.80 -0.71
N GLN A 149 19.97 7.62 -0.82
CA GLN A 149 20.84 7.26 -1.94
C GLN A 149 20.10 7.23 -3.28
N ALA A 150 18.85 6.79 -3.28
CA ALA A 150 17.99 6.82 -4.46
C ALA A 150 17.41 8.22 -4.78
N GLY A 151 17.71 9.24 -3.97
CA GLY A 151 17.24 10.62 -4.18
C GLY A 151 15.75 10.83 -3.87
N VAL A 152 15.14 9.94 -3.09
CA VAL A 152 13.72 10.02 -2.73
C VAL A 152 13.51 11.06 -1.63
N MET A 153 12.61 12.02 -1.86
CA MET A 153 12.20 12.99 -0.83
C MET A 153 11.16 12.31 0.09
N VAL A 154 11.55 12.06 1.34
CA VAL A 154 10.70 11.36 2.32
C VAL A 154 9.90 12.33 3.16
N TYR A 155 8.59 12.08 3.27
CA TYR A 155 7.66 12.75 4.19
C TYR A 155 7.23 11.72 5.24
N ASP A 156 7.49 12.02 6.52
CA ASP A 156 7.25 11.13 7.64
C ASP A 156 6.07 11.59 8.50
N THR A 157 5.16 10.68 8.82
CA THR A 157 4.04 10.96 9.70
C THR A 157 4.45 11.19 11.16
N GLU A 158 5.62 10.73 11.58
CA GLU A 158 6.16 11.01 12.93
C GLU A 158 6.49 12.50 13.09
N GLU A 159 7.03 13.12 12.05
CA GLU A 159 7.43 14.53 12.07
C GLU A 159 6.29 15.47 11.68
N LEU A 160 5.51 15.08 10.68
CA LEU A 160 4.54 15.96 10.02
C LEU A 160 3.08 15.67 10.37
N GLY A 161 2.82 14.64 11.19
CA GLY A 161 1.47 14.18 11.48
C GLY A 161 0.81 13.51 10.27
N ALA A 162 -0.50 13.70 10.12
CA ALA A 162 -1.20 13.16 8.94
C ALA A 162 -0.68 13.81 7.65
N LEU A 163 -0.42 13.00 6.64
CA LEU A 163 0.03 13.46 5.33
C LEU A 163 -1.14 13.49 4.35
N THR A 164 -1.26 14.60 3.62
CA THR A 164 -2.17 14.73 2.49
C THR A 164 -1.38 14.86 1.20
N LEU A 165 -1.54 13.91 0.29
CA LEU A 165 -1.02 13.99 -1.07
C LEU A 165 -2.12 14.51 -1.98
N THR A 166 -1.87 15.61 -2.65
CA THR A 166 -2.80 16.23 -3.61
C THR A 166 -2.17 16.19 -4.99
N VAL A 167 -2.96 15.79 -5.99
CA VAL A 167 -2.58 15.84 -7.40
C VAL A 167 -3.48 16.85 -8.12
N ARG A 168 -2.88 17.76 -8.88
CA ARG A 168 -3.60 18.72 -9.76
C ARG A 168 -2.80 18.94 -11.02
N ASN A 169 -3.40 18.67 -12.18
CA ASN A 169 -2.77 18.83 -13.50
C ASN A 169 -1.40 18.10 -13.59
N GLY A 170 -1.28 16.91 -13.02
CA GLY A 170 -0.04 16.14 -12.97
C GLY A 170 1.00 16.60 -11.93
N GLU A 171 0.76 17.70 -11.23
CA GLU A 171 1.64 18.16 -10.16
C GLU A 171 1.21 17.56 -8.82
N MET A 172 2.18 16.97 -8.11
CA MET A 172 1.98 16.42 -6.76
C MET A 172 2.46 17.39 -5.70
N ARG A 173 1.68 17.50 -4.63
CA ARG A 173 2.02 18.25 -3.42
C ARG A 173 1.71 17.42 -2.19
N VAL A 174 2.69 17.31 -1.30
CA VAL A 174 2.51 16.71 0.02
C VAL A 174 2.42 17.80 1.08
N GLN A 175 1.46 17.67 1.99
CA GLN A 175 1.26 18.58 3.11
C GLN A 175 1.10 17.76 4.39
N GLY A 176 1.82 18.14 5.44
CA GLY A 176 1.66 17.61 6.79
C GLY A 176 0.61 18.38 7.58
N TYR A 177 0.01 17.73 8.56
CA TYR A 177 -0.97 18.34 9.47
C TYR A 177 -0.31 19.20 10.55
N LEU A 178 0.92 18.86 10.96
CA LEU A 178 1.68 19.55 12.03
C LEU A 178 2.56 20.70 11.52
N GLN A 179 2.28 21.25 10.36
CA GLN A 179 3.00 22.42 9.81
C GLN A 179 2.41 23.72 10.31
#